data_dd5e6948055161887535c06b1bc55b42
#
_entry.id   dd5e6948055161887535c06b1bc55b42
#
_cell.length_a   1.000
_cell.length_b   1.000
_cell.length_c   1.000
_cell.angle_alpha   90.00
_cell.angle_beta   90.00
_cell.angle_gamma   90.00
#
_symmetry.space_group_name_H-M   'P 1'
#
loop_
_entity.id
_entity.type
_entity.pdbx_description
1 polymer ?
#
loop_
_entity_poly.entity_id
_entity_poly.type
_entity_poly.pdbx_seq_one_letter_code
_entity_poly.pdbx_strand_id
1 'polypeptide(L)'
;MVRFTDNDQGIYSFRGADISNILNFERDFPGTKIIKLEQNYRCTGNILKAANSVIKNNEVKYKKELWTQNEEGNLPRVYQAQNEYDEGTYIVEQMEHLRREEYYKLYNKNSNGK
;
A
#
# COMPACT_ATOMS: atom_id res chain seq x y z
N MET A 1 24.26 1.19 15.84
CA MET A 1 23.18 2.09 15.35
C MET A 1 22.10 1.22 14.70
N VAL A 2 20.84 1.52 14.97
CA VAL A 2 19.69 0.87 14.31
C VAL A 2 18.98 1.92 13.46
N ARG A 3 18.65 1.56 12.20
CA ARG A 3 17.93 2.44 11.28
C ARG A 3 16.76 1.68 10.65
N PHE A 4 15.59 2.32 10.65
CA PHE A 4 14.40 1.84 9.95
C PHE A 4 14.18 2.69 8.72
N THR A 5 13.95 2.05 7.57
CA THR A 5 13.68 2.75 6.31
C THR A 5 12.81 1.90 5.39
N ASP A 6 12.06 2.55 4.52
CA ASP A 6 11.35 1.92 3.41
C ASP A 6 11.79 2.58 2.10
N ASN A 7 12.61 1.89 1.33
CA ASN A 7 13.19 2.41 0.09
C ASN A 7 12.14 2.57 -1.01
N ASP A 8 11.08 1.76 -0.98
CA ASP A 8 10.03 1.77 -1.99
C ASP A 8 9.05 2.96 -1.83
N GLN A 9 9.12 3.65 -0.69
CA GLN A 9 8.32 4.85 -0.39
C GLN A 9 9.10 6.16 -0.55
N GLY A 10 10.26 6.14 -1.18
CA GLY A 10 11.10 7.32 -1.46
C GLY A 10 10.51 8.21 -2.57
N ILE A 11 9.31 8.77 -2.38
CA ILE A 11 8.56 9.50 -3.41
C ILE A 11 8.92 10.99 -3.53
N TYR A 12 9.87 11.51 -2.74
CA TYR A 12 10.24 12.93 -2.73
C TYR A 12 11.53 13.26 -3.48
N SER A 13 11.97 12.41 -4.40
CA SER A 13 13.17 12.66 -5.23
C SER A 13 13.05 13.97 -6.02
N PHE A 14 11.86 14.35 -6.49
CA PHE A 14 11.60 15.63 -7.16
C PHE A 14 11.81 16.87 -6.26
N ARG A 15 11.89 16.69 -4.95
CA ARG A 15 12.23 17.74 -3.96
C ARG A 15 13.67 17.64 -3.45
N GLY A 16 14.54 16.91 -4.17
CA GLY A 16 15.95 16.75 -3.80
C GLY A 16 16.21 15.67 -2.74
N ALA A 17 15.24 14.84 -2.40
CA ALA A 17 15.48 13.68 -1.54
C ALA A 17 16.32 12.65 -2.29
N ASP A 18 17.40 12.19 -1.66
CA ASP A 18 18.33 11.20 -2.20
C ASP A 18 18.30 9.92 -1.36
N ILE A 19 17.92 8.82 -1.97
CA ILE A 19 17.88 7.50 -1.32
C ILE A 19 19.25 6.82 -1.32
N SER A 20 20.25 7.36 -2.02
CA SER A 20 21.61 6.78 -2.09
C SER A 20 22.26 6.63 -0.73
N ASN A 21 22.00 7.55 0.20
CA ASN A 21 22.46 7.48 1.58
C ASN A 21 21.95 6.24 2.32
N ILE A 22 20.75 5.76 1.96
CA ILE A 22 20.14 4.56 2.53
C ILE A 22 20.73 3.33 1.86
N LEU A 23 20.83 3.35 0.53
CA LEU A 23 21.35 2.25 -0.27
C LEU A 23 22.84 1.98 -0.01
N ASN A 24 23.61 3.01 0.34
CA ASN A 24 25.03 2.91 0.65
C ASN A 24 25.34 2.65 2.14
N PHE A 25 24.31 2.47 2.97
CA PHE A 25 24.48 2.29 4.41
C PHE A 25 25.41 1.12 4.78
N GLU A 26 25.34 -0.01 4.05
CA GLU A 26 26.23 -1.14 4.26
C GLU A 26 27.72 -0.80 4.00
N ARG A 27 27.95 0.04 2.97
CA ARG A 27 29.31 0.47 2.63
C ARG A 27 29.86 1.40 3.73
N ASP A 28 29.04 2.29 4.23
CA ASP A 28 29.43 3.29 5.24
C ASP A 28 29.57 2.66 6.63
N PHE A 29 28.86 1.55 6.89
CA PHE A 29 28.91 0.78 8.14
C PHE A 29 29.13 -0.70 7.86
N PRO A 30 30.39 -1.15 7.67
CA PRO A 30 30.71 -2.56 7.44
C PRO A 30 30.21 -3.46 8.56
N GLY A 31 29.66 -4.64 8.20
CA GLY A 31 29.07 -5.58 9.16
C GLY A 31 27.60 -5.29 9.49
N THR A 32 26.95 -4.38 8.77
CA THR A 32 25.51 -4.13 8.89
C THR A 32 24.72 -5.39 8.63
N LYS A 33 23.81 -5.72 9.56
CA LYS A 33 22.79 -6.77 9.37
C LYS A 33 21.51 -6.16 8.85
N ILE A 34 21.06 -6.63 7.68
CA ILE A 34 19.80 -6.21 7.07
C ILE A 34 18.71 -7.19 7.43
N ILE A 35 17.62 -6.69 7.98
CA ILE A 35 16.41 -7.45 8.29
C ILE A 35 15.27 -6.84 7.49
N LYS A 36 14.60 -7.65 6.67
CA LYS A 36 13.44 -7.24 5.88
C LYS A 36 12.16 -7.53 6.66
N LEU A 37 11.30 -6.52 6.80
CA LEU A 37 9.96 -6.66 7.36
C LEU A 37 8.98 -6.76 6.19
N GLU A 38 8.58 -7.98 5.86
CA GLU A 38 7.78 -8.27 4.66
C GLU A 38 6.31 -8.56 4.98
N GLN A 39 5.99 -8.91 6.23
CA GLN A 39 4.62 -9.14 6.62
C GLN A 39 3.86 -7.83 6.78
N ASN A 40 2.75 -7.71 6.06
CA ASN A 40 1.83 -6.58 6.12
C ASN A 40 0.57 -6.99 6.89
N TYR A 41 0.16 -6.15 7.84
CA TYR A 41 -1.02 -6.38 8.70
C TYR A 41 -2.21 -5.48 8.32
N ARG A 42 -2.02 -4.54 7.42
CA ARG A 42 -3.01 -3.52 7.05
C ARG A 42 -3.87 -3.95 5.88
N CYS A 43 -3.25 -4.47 4.83
CA CYS A 43 -3.88 -4.67 3.54
C CYS A 43 -4.36 -6.10 3.33
N THR A 44 -5.38 -6.24 2.49
CA THR A 44 -5.81 -7.54 1.95
C THR A 44 -4.84 -8.05 0.88
N GLY A 45 -4.90 -9.34 0.58
CA GLY A 45 -3.99 -10.00 -0.36
C GLY A 45 -3.98 -9.36 -1.74
N ASN A 46 -5.15 -9.03 -2.29
CA ASN A 46 -5.26 -8.44 -3.63
C ASN A 46 -4.66 -7.04 -3.72
N ILE A 47 -4.74 -6.24 -2.65
CA ILE A 47 -4.06 -4.93 -2.59
C ILE A 47 -2.54 -5.12 -2.63
N LEU A 48 -2.00 -6.09 -1.87
CA LEU A 48 -0.56 -6.35 -1.88
C LEU A 48 -0.06 -6.92 -3.21
N LYS A 49 -0.85 -7.78 -3.88
CA LYS A 49 -0.51 -8.27 -5.22
C LYS A 49 -0.37 -7.11 -6.21
N ALA A 50 -1.29 -6.15 -6.18
CA ALA A 50 -1.24 -4.95 -7.01
C ALA A 50 -0.01 -4.09 -6.69
N ALA A 51 0.24 -3.80 -5.40
CA ALA A 51 1.39 -3.03 -4.96
C ALA A 51 2.73 -3.68 -5.34
N ASN A 52 2.88 -4.98 -5.09
CA ASN A 52 4.08 -5.74 -5.47
C ASN A 52 4.31 -5.72 -6.99
N SER A 53 3.24 -5.74 -7.81
CA SER A 53 3.37 -5.63 -9.27
C SER A 53 3.93 -4.29 -9.72
N VAL A 54 3.54 -3.21 -9.06
CA VAL A 54 4.09 -1.86 -9.35
C VAL A 54 5.56 -1.80 -8.97
N ILE A 55 5.92 -2.28 -7.77
CA ILE A 55 7.30 -2.22 -7.26
C ILE A 55 8.26 -3.13 -8.03
N LYS A 56 7.78 -4.20 -8.65
CA LYS A 56 8.63 -5.06 -9.53
C LYS A 56 9.31 -4.31 -10.67
N ASN A 57 8.75 -3.18 -11.09
CA ASN A 57 9.33 -2.34 -12.15
C ASN A 57 10.46 -1.44 -11.64
N ASN A 58 10.67 -1.34 -10.34
CA ASN A 58 11.76 -0.55 -9.76
C ASN A 58 13.06 -1.36 -9.73
N GLU A 59 14.16 -0.71 -10.12
CA GLU A 59 15.51 -1.24 -9.93
C GLU A 59 15.94 -1.01 -8.49
N VAL A 60 15.60 -1.93 -7.59
CA VAL A 60 15.93 -1.81 -6.15
C VAL A 60 16.97 -2.84 -5.76
N LYS A 61 18.03 -2.39 -5.04
CA LYS A 61 19.10 -3.24 -4.52
C LYS A 61 18.57 -4.30 -3.53
N TYR A 62 17.59 -3.94 -2.73
CA TYR A 62 16.99 -4.81 -1.70
C TYR A 62 15.55 -5.10 -2.04
N LYS A 63 15.32 -6.06 -2.94
CA LYS A 63 13.95 -6.50 -3.25
C LYS A 63 13.31 -7.13 -2.04
N LYS A 64 12.10 -6.66 -1.69
CA LYS A 64 11.22 -7.30 -0.72
C LYS A 64 9.88 -7.59 -1.41
N GLU A 65 9.19 -8.61 -0.94
CA GLU A 65 7.86 -8.96 -1.39
C GLU A 65 6.92 -8.95 -0.18
N LEU A 66 6.01 -7.99 -0.15
CA LEU A 66 5.04 -7.88 0.93
C LEU A 66 4.02 -9.01 0.84
N TRP A 67 3.75 -9.66 1.97
CA TRP A 67 2.74 -10.68 2.11
C TRP A 67 1.85 -10.43 3.33
N THR A 68 0.68 -11.04 3.38
CA THR A 68 -0.25 -10.91 4.49
C THR A 68 -0.96 -12.23 4.78
N GLN A 69 -1.41 -12.39 6.04
CA GLN A 69 -2.33 -13.44 6.47
C GLN A 69 -3.79 -12.99 6.41
N ASN A 70 -4.04 -11.72 6.07
CA ASN A 70 -5.40 -11.22 5.88
C ASN A 70 -6.04 -11.90 4.68
N GLU A 71 -7.37 -11.86 4.62
CA GLU A 71 -8.15 -12.36 3.49
C GLU A 71 -7.70 -11.75 2.14
N GLU A 72 -8.05 -12.39 1.04
CA GLU A 72 -7.75 -11.88 -0.31
C GLU A 72 -8.37 -10.51 -0.56
N GLY A 73 -9.59 -10.29 -0.08
CA GLY A 73 -10.35 -9.05 -0.24
C GLY A 73 -10.84 -8.83 -1.68
N ASN A 74 -11.40 -7.65 -1.91
CA ASN A 74 -11.90 -7.27 -3.23
C ASN A 74 -10.75 -7.01 -4.20
N LEU A 75 -10.99 -7.26 -5.49
CA LEU A 75 -10.05 -6.88 -6.54
C LEU A 75 -9.97 -5.36 -6.68
N PRO A 76 -8.77 -4.79 -6.85
CA PRO A 76 -8.62 -3.38 -7.21
C PRO A 76 -9.37 -3.06 -8.50
N ARG A 77 -10.01 -1.89 -8.55
CA ARG A 77 -10.71 -1.39 -9.73
C ARG A 77 -9.90 -0.24 -10.34
N VAL A 78 -9.87 -0.18 -11.66
CA VAL A 78 -9.29 0.93 -12.39
C VAL A 78 -10.42 1.74 -13.00
N TYR A 79 -10.43 3.03 -12.72
CA TYR A 79 -11.34 3.99 -13.33
C TYR A 79 -10.52 5.06 -14.04
N GLN A 80 -10.79 5.28 -15.32
CA GLN A 80 -10.14 6.32 -16.10
C GLN A 80 -11.11 7.50 -16.22
N ALA A 81 -10.86 8.53 -15.42
CA ALA A 81 -11.63 9.76 -15.49
C ALA A 81 -11.32 10.57 -16.74
N GLN A 82 -12.31 11.32 -17.27
CA GLN A 82 -12.15 12.22 -18.41
C GLN A 82 -11.50 13.54 -17.99
N ASN A 83 -11.73 13.99 -16.76
CA ASN A 83 -11.19 15.19 -16.17
C ASN A 83 -11.30 15.11 -14.63
N GLU A 84 -10.81 16.13 -13.92
CA GLU A 84 -10.81 16.21 -12.47
C GLU A 84 -12.20 16.26 -11.84
N TYR A 85 -13.21 16.77 -12.53
CA TYR A 85 -14.60 16.79 -12.06
C TYR A 85 -15.21 15.38 -12.09
N ASP A 86 -14.97 14.65 -13.16
CA ASP A 86 -15.39 13.25 -13.31
C ASP A 86 -14.73 12.37 -12.25
N GLU A 87 -13.42 12.56 -12.01
CA GLU A 87 -12.69 11.88 -10.93
C GLU A 87 -13.33 12.16 -9.56
N GLY A 88 -13.58 13.42 -9.24
CA GLY A 88 -14.19 13.83 -7.97
C GLY A 88 -15.59 13.26 -7.80
N THR A 89 -16.40 13.28 -8.84
CA THR A 89 -17.76 12.72 -8.84
C THR A 89 -17.74 11.22 -8.59
N TYR A 90 -16.89 10.49 -9.31
CA TYR A 90 -16.72 9.05 -9.12
C TYR A 90 -16.31 8.69 -7.69
N ILE A 91 -15.34 9.41 -7.12
CA ILE A 91 -14.88 9.18 -5.74
C ILE A 91 -16.03 9.36 -4.75
N VAL A 92 -16.79 10.45 -4.85
CA VAL A 92 -17.93 10.73 -3.96
C VAL A 92 -19.00 9.65 -4.07
N GLU A 93 -19.37 9.25 -5.28
CA GLU A 93 -20.34 8.18 -5.53
C GLU A 93 -19.89 6.83 -4.91
N GLN A 94 -18.60 6.47 -5.05
CA GLN A 94 -18.07 5.26 -4.45
C GLN A 94 -18.09 5.33 -2.92
N MET A 95 -17.74 6.47 -2.33
CA MET A 95 -17.80 6.67 -0.87
C MET A 95 -19.22 6.54 -0.34
N GLU A 96 -20.21 7.13 -1.02
CA GLU A 96 -21.62 7.01 -0.62
C GLU A 96 -22.16 5.58 -0.75
N HIS A 97 -21.74 4.86 -1.81
CA HIS A 97 -22.12 3.46 -2.00
C HIS A 97 -21.59 2.59 -0.86
N LEU A 98 -20.30 2.69 -0.56
CA LEU A 98 -19.65 1.95 0.52
C LEU A 98 -20.28 2.26 1.89
N ARG A 99 -20.58 3.53 2.17
CA ARG A 99 -21.25 3.96 3.41
C ARG A 99 -22.64 3.32 3.55
N ARG A 100 -23.41 3.26 2.46
CA ARG A 100 -24.73 2.61 2.47
C ARG A 100 -24.63 1.11 2.70
N GLU A 101 -23.71 0.42 2.02
CA GLU A 101 -23.49 -1.01 2.22
C GLU A 101 -23.10 -1.35 3.66
N GLU A 102 -22.21 -0.56 4.27
CA GLU A 102 -21.80 -0.75 5.65
C GLU A 102 -22.97 -0.53 6.62
N TYR A 103 -23.78 0.51 6.40
CA TYR A 103 -24.98 0.76 7.18
C TYR A 103 -25.96 -0.43 7.14
N TYR A 104 -26.23 -0.97 5.96
CA TYR A 104 -27.11 -2.14 5.81
C TYR A 104 -26.55 -3.39 6.49
N LYS A 105 -25.25 -3.63 6.42
CA LYS A 105 -24.59 -4.75 7.11
C LYS A 105 -24.75 -4.64 8.63
N LEU A 106 -24.55 -3.46 9.19
CA LEU A 106 -24.73 -3.19 10.62
C LEU A 106 -26.18 -3.33 11.05
N TYR A 107 -27.12 -2.79 10.27
CA TYR A 107 -28.55 -2.89 10.54
C TYR A 107 -29.03 -4.35 10.58
N ASN A 108 -28.68 -5.15 9.58
CA ASN A 108 -29.06 -6.55 9.49
C ASN A 108 -28.41 -7.40 10.60
N LYS A 109 -27.16 -7.09 11.00
CA LYS A 109 -26.49 -7.79 12.10
C LYS A 109 -27.23 -7.55 13.44
N ASN A 110 -27.71 -6.34 13.68
CA ASN A 110 -28.46 -6.00 14.87
C ASN A 110 -29.89 -6.55 14.85
N SER A 111 -30.50 -6.71 13.68
CA SER A 111 -31.85 -7.24 13.51
C SER A 111 -31.93 -8.77 13.68
N ASN A 112 -30.84 -9.48 13.39
CA ASN A 112 -30.74 -10.94 13.53
C ASN A 112 -30.22 -11.40 14.90
N GLY A 113 -29.99 -10.48 15.82
CA GLY A 113 -29.50 -10.71 17.19
C GLY A 113 -30.58 -10.74 18.26
N LYS A 114 -31.85 -10.98 17.88
CA LYS A 114 -32.95 -11.23 18.83
C LYS A 114 -33.35 -12.69 18.84
#